data_cd5ac50e8a749c3e9b16aa4aa0e2fa1f
#
_entry.id   cd5ac50e8a749c3e9b16aa4aa0e2fa1f
#
_cell.length_a   1.000
_cell.length_b   1.000
_cell.length_c   1.000
_cell.angle_alpha   90.00
_cell.angle_beta   90.00
_cell.angle_gamma   90.00
#
_symmetry.space_group_name_H-M   'P 1'
#
loop_
_entity.id
_entity.type
_entity.pdbx_description
1 polymer ?
#
loop_
_entity_poly.entity_id
_entity_poly.type
_entity_poly.pdbx_seq_one_letter_code
_entity_poly.pdbx_strand_id
1 'polypeptide(L)'
;FKAQNMALNAAVTVDGSEIGHAQWVQALAAGVEPEAAMNPVLLKPTSDRASQVVVLGRPSGVLSAAEYHQAKRSLWPVVLDALAGLRDRFDVVLCEGAGSPAEINLLDGDLVNLPLARAAGLPALVVGDIDRGGVFASLYGTVALLPDDLRATVRGFVINRLRGDPALLGDACADLERRCGVPTLGVLPHLGVVDIDNEDSLALDRPPA
;
A
#
# COMPACT_ATOMS: atom_id res chain seq x y z
N PHE A 1 5.34 -6.55 2.80
CA PHE A 1 4.95 -5.87 4.04
C PHE A 1 3.90 -4.80 3.74
N LYS A 2 2.82 -4.78 4.49
CA LYS A 2 1.81 -3.74 4.46
C LYS A 2 1.50 -3.32 5.89
N ALA A 3 1.91 -2.14 6.27
CA ALA A 3 1.87 -1.66 7.66
C ALA A 3 0.45 -1.71 8.27
N GLN A 4 -0.54 -1.29 7.48
CA GLN A 4 -1.95 -1.37 7.82
C GLN A 4 -2.73 -1.85 6.60
N ASN A 5 -3.58 -2.85 6.78
CA ASN A 5 -4.54 -3.26 5.77
C ASN A 5 -5.97 -3.09 6.30
N MET A 6 -6.91 -2.84 5.42
CA MET A 6 -8.34 -2.87 5.72
C MET A 6 -8.98 -3.93 4.83
N ALA A 7 -9.34 -5.06 5.41
CA ALA A 7 -9.93 -6.18 4.68
C ALA A 7 -10.84 -7.00 5.58
N LEU A 8 -11.93 -7.54 5.01
CA LEU A 8 -12.77 -8.52 5.68
C LEU A 8 -12.14 -9.91 5.63
N ASN A 9 -11.41 -10.21 4.54
CA ASN A 9 -10.76 -11.49 4.35
C ASN A 9 -9.43 -11.53 5.08
N ALA A 10 -9.26 -12.58 5.89
CA ALA A 10 -8.05 -12.86 6.62
C ALA A 10 -7.71 -14.34 6.50
N ALA A 11 -6.43 -14.64 6.66
CA ALA A 11 -5.89 -15.99 6.76
C ALA A 11 -5.28 -16.19 8.14
N VAL A 12 -5.04 -17.45 8.48
CA VAL A 12 -4.39 -17.83 9.75
C VAL A 12 -3.00 -18.33 9.43
N THR A 13 -2.01 -17.78 10.11
CA THR A 13 -0.61 -18.20 10.02
C THR A 13 -0.36 -19.49 10.81
N VAL A 14 0.78 -20.12 10.63
CA VAL A 14 1.13 -21.40 11.29
C VAL A 14 1.11 -21.27 12.83
N ASP A 15 1.45 -20.10 13.36
CA ASP A 15 1.43 -19.83 14.81
C ASP A 15 0.03 -19.46 15.34
N GLY A 16 -1.00 -19.52 14.48
CA GLY A 16 -2.38 -19.18 14.82
C GLY A 16 -2.68 -17.69 14.89
N SER A 17 -1.81 -16.84 14.32
CA SER A 17 -2.02 -15.41 14.20
C SER A 17 -2.87 -15.08 12.97
N GLU A 18 -3.60 -13.97 13.01
CA GLU A 18 -4.41 -13.50 11.89
C GLU A 18 -3.61 -12.54 11.00
N ILE A 19 -3.69 -12.71 9.67
CA ILE A 19 -3.06 -11.83 8.67
C ILE A 19 -4.06 -11.52 7.57
N GLY A 20 -3.96 -10.33 6.96
CA GLY A 20 -4.74 -10.00 5.77
C GLY A 20 -4.49 -11.00 4.64
N HIS A 21 -5.57 -11.47 3.98
CA HIS A 21 -5.47 -12.48 2.93
C HIS A 21 -4.51 -12.07 1.81
N ALA A 22 -4.52 -10.81 1.40
CA ALA A 22 -3.61 -10.28 0.40
C ALA A 22 -2.13 -10.51 0.78
N GLN A 23 -1.74 -10.19 2.01
CA GLN A 23 -0.36 -10.36 2.47
C GLN A 23 0.00 -11.85 2.64
N TRP A 24 -0.97 -12.69 2.96
CA TRP A 24 -0.80 -14.14 2.97
C TRP A 24 -0.45 -14.67 1.57
N VAL A 25 -1.23 -14.28 0.55
CA VAL A 25 -0.97 -14.64 -0.86
C VAL A 25 0.39 -14.09 -1.33
N GLN A 26 0.72 -12.85 -0.99
CA GLN A 26 1.99 -12.21 -1.35
C GLN A 26 3.19 -12.91 -0.70
N ALA A 27 3.07 -13.38 0.54
CA ALA A 27 4.11 -14.15 1.21
C ALA A 27 4.35 -15.48 0.49
N LEU A 28 3.29 -16.22 0.14
CA LEU A 28 3.43 -17.45 -0.63
C LEU A 28 4.05 -17.22 -2.01
N ALA A 29 3.65 -16.14 -2.70
CA ALA A 29 4.25 -15.75 -3.98
C ALA A 29 5.74 -15.41 -3.87
N ALA A 30 6.17 -14.90 -2.71
CA ALA A 30 7.57 -14.64 -2.40
C ALA A 30 8.33 -15.92 -1.94
N GLY A 31 7.64 -17.06 -1.79
CA GLY A 31 8.23 -18.31 -1.33
C GLY A 31 8.58 -18.31 0.15
N VAL A 32 7.90 -17.51 0.97
CA VAL A 32 8.14 -17.38 2.41
C VAL A 32 6.89 -17.72 3.21
N GLU A 33 7.08 -18.19 4.44
CA GLU A 33 5.99 -18.49 5.35
C GLU A 33 5.29 -17.18 5.78
N PRO A 34 3.95 -17.09 5.66
CA PRO A 34 3.20 -15.92 6.12
C PRO A 34 3.31 -15.72 7.63
N GLU A 35 3.56 -14.51 8.06
CA GLU A 35 3.63 -14.13 9.47
C GLU A 35 2.95 -12.78 9.75
N ALA A 36 2.41 -12.60 10.95
CA ALA A 36 1.66 -11.41 11.33
C ALA A 36 2.48 -10.11 11.22
N ALA A 37 3.81 -10.20 11.33
CA ALA A 37 4.71 -9.05 11.15
C ALA A 37 4.65 -8.47 9.72
N MET A 38 4.22 -9.23 8.71
CA MET A 38 4.06 -8.75 7.34
C MET A 38 2.85 -7.82 7.17
N ASN A 39 1.87 -7.91 8.09
CA ASN A 39 0.71 -7.02 8.19
C ASN A 39 0.40 -6.73 9.66
N PRO A 40 1.21 -5.90 10.34
CA PRO A 40 1.13 -5.71 11.78
C PRO A 40 -0.18 -5.09 12.26
N VAL A 41 -0.89 -4.37 11.41
CA VAL A 41 -2.21 -3.80 11.72
C VAL A 41 -3.21 -4.20 10.66
N LEU A 42 -4.23 -4.95 11.06
CA LEU A 42 -5.35 -5.31 10.21
C LEU A 42 -6.64 -4.71 10.78
N LEU A 43 -7.37 -3.99 9.94
CA LEU A 43 -8.67 -3.43 10.25
C LEU A 43 -9.75 -4.26 9.56
N LYS A 44 -10.67 -4.81 10.34
CA LYS A 44 -11.83 -5.55 9.84
C LYS A 44 -13.09 -4.71 10.07
N PRO A 45 -13.66 -4.07 9.03
CA PRO A 45 -14.88 -3.30 9.17
C PRO A 45 -16.00 -4.15 9.80
N THR A 46 -16.59 -3.66 10.88
CA THR A 46 -17.75 -4.27 11.55
C THR A 46 -19.03 -3.49 11.29
N SER A 47 -18.90 -2.23 10.88
CA SER A 47 -19.98 -1.35 10.46
C SER A 47 -19.40 -0.18 9.66
N ASP A 48 -20.26 0.71 9.15
CA ASP A 48 -19.83 1.93 8.43
C ASP A 48 -18.94 2.86 9.27
N ARG A 49 -18.90 2.69 10.58
CA ARG A 49 -18.22 3.62 11.51
C ARG A 49 -17.24 2.95 12.46
N ALA A 50 -17.13 1.64 12.45
CA ALA A 50 -16.27 0.91 13.38
C ALA A 50 -15.57 -0.27 12.70
N SER A 51 -14.37 -0.56 13.17
CA SER A 51 -13.57 -1.72 12.73
C SER A 51 -13.00 -2.47 13.94
N GLN A 52 -12.98 -3.78 13.84
CA GLN A 52 -12.15 -4.58 14.72
C GLN A 52 -10.69 -4.34 14.34
N VAL A 53 -9.88 -4.00 15.32
CA VAL A 53 -8.44 -3.81 15.16
C VAL A 53 -7.72 -5.08 15.57
N VAL A 54 -6.90 -5.61 14.68
CA VAL A 54 -6.02 -6.76 14.93
C VAL A 54 -4.59 -6.23 14.89
N VAL A 55 -3.83 -6.48 15.95
CA VAL A 55 -2.44 -6.03 16.06
C VAL A 55 -1.54 -7.26 16.19
N LEU A 56 -0.56 -7.39 15.29
CA LEU A 56 0.34 -8.56 15.21
C LEU A 56 -0.44 -9.87 15.30
N GLY A 57 -1.52 -9.96 14.52
CA GLY A 57 -2.35 -11.17 14.41
C GLY A 57 -3.28 -11.45 15.60
N ARG A 58 -3.40 -10.53 16.57
CA ARG A 58 -4.26 -10.70 17.76
C ARG A 58 -5.32 -9.59 17.81
N PRO A 59 -6.60 -9.92 18.04
CA PRO A 59 -7.65 -8.92 18.24
C PRO A 59 -7.33 -7.98 19.40
N SER A 60 -7.40 -6.68 19.18
CA SER A 60 -7.10 -5.63 20.15
C SER A 60 -8.33 -4.84 20.60
N GLY A 61 -9.47 -5.04 19.94
CA GLY A 61 -10.73 -4.36 20.25
C GLY A 61 -11.46 -3.86 19.01
N VAL A 62 -12.59 -3.21 19.22
CA VAL A 62 -13.37 -2.56 18.18
C VAL A 62 -13.31 -1.06 18.41
N LEU A 63 -12.87 -0.30 17.41
CA LEU A 63 -12.71 1.13 17.49
C LEU A 63 -13.52 1.83 16.39
N SER A 64 -14.09 2.98 16.72
CA SER A 64 -14.58 3.93 15.74
C SER A 64 -13.43 4.56 14.96
N ALA A 65 -13.72 5.20 13.82
CA ALA A 65 -12.71 5.89 13.03
C ALA A 65 -11.96 6.97 13.84
N ALA A 66 -12.66 7.71 14.72
CA ALA A 66 -12.05 8.73 15.57
C ALA A 66 -11.13 8.14 16.64
N GLU A 67 -11.57 7.07 17.31
CA GLU A 67 -10.74 6.36 18.30
C GLU A 67 -9.52 5.72 17.64
N TYR A 68 -9.70 5.13 16.46
CA TYR A 68 -8.60 4.56 15.71
C TYR A 68 -7.56 5.63 15.31
N HIS A 69 -8.01 6.81 14.88
CA HIS A 69 -7.09 7.91 14.55
C HIS A 69 -6.22 8.31 15.76
N GLN A 70 -6.79 8.31 16.95
CA GLN A 70 -6.03 8.55 18.18
C GLN A 70 -5.07 7.39 18.51
N ALA A 71 -5.51 6.14 18.29
CA ALA A 71 -4.72 4.95 18.57
C ALA A 71 -3.51 4.79 17.61
N LYS A 72 -3.53 5.39 16.42
CA LYS A 72 -2.44 5.29 15.44
C LYS A 72 -1.06 5.63 16.02
N ARG A 73 -0.98 6.61 16.92
CA ARG A 73 0.30 6.98 17.56
C ARG A 73 0.92 5.83 18.36
N SER A 74 0.09 5.04 19.05
CA SER A 74 0.58 3.89 19.81
C SER A 74 0.92 2.68 18.91
N LEU A 75 0.36 2.63 17.68
CA LEU A 75 0.65 1.59 16.70
C LEU A 75 1.94 1.86 15.92
N TRP A 76 2.41 3.11 15.90
CA TRP A 76 3.60 3.50 15.16
C TRP A 76 4.86 2.68 15.52
N PRO A 77 5.24 2.53 16.82
CA PRO A 77 6.36 1.67 17.19
C PRO A 77 6.18 0.22 16.72
N VAL A 78 4.96 -0.33 16.85
CA VAL A 78 4.66 -1.70 16.44
C VAL A 78 4.93 -1.92 14.94
N VAL A 79 4.54 -0.94 14.12
CA VAL A 79 4.78 -0.97 12.66
C VAL A 79 6.27 -0.91 12.35
N LEU A 80 7.01 0.00 13.00
CA LEU A 80 8.44 0.14 12.77
C LEU A 80 9.23 -1.10 13.23
N ASP A 81 8.90 -1.64 14.39
CA ASP A 81 9.57 -2.83 14.94
C ASP A 81 9.31 -4.07 14.05
N ALA A 82 8.07 -4.23 13.57
CA ALA A 82 7.72 -5.30 12.63
C ALA A 82 8.51 -5.20 11.32
N LEU A 83 8.58 -3.99 10.74
CA LEU A 83 9.37 -3.76 9.53
C LEU A 83 10.87 -3.97 9.76
N ALA A 84 11.41 -3.48 10.87
CA ALA A 84 12.82 -3.69 11.21
C ALA A 84 13.15 -5.18 11.35
N GLY A 85 12.32 -5.94 12.07
CA GLY A 85 12.51 -7.38 12.24
C GLY A 85 12.44 -8.18 10.92
N LEU A 86 11.62 -7.74 9.95
CA LEU A 86 11.63 -8.34 8.62
C LEU A 86 12.91 -7.99 7.85
N ARG A 87 13.36 -6.75 7.90
CA ARG A 87 14.59 -6.30 7.23
C ARG A 87 15.85 -6.97 7.76
N ASP A 88 15.86 -7.37 9.03
CA ASP A 88 16.99 -8.10 9.62
C ASP A 88 17.08 -9.54 9.12
N ARG A 89 15.99 -10.11 8.59
CA ARG A 89 15.90 -11.53 8.19
C ARG A 89 15.82 -11.75 6.69
N PHE A 90 15.36 -10.77 5.93
CA PHE A 90 15.17 -10.89 4.48
C PHE A 90 16.07 -9.93 3.71
N ASP A 91 16.65 -10.40 2.61
CA ASP A 91 17.50 -9.58 1.73
C ASP A 91 16.73 -8.41 1.10
N VAL A 92 15.44 -8.60 0.81
CA VAL A 92 14.56 -7.59 0.23
C VAL A 92 13.19 -7.64 0.92
N VAL A 93 12.71 -6.49 1.37
CA VAL A 93 11.34 -6.30 1.87
C VAL A 93 10.61 -5.30 0.98
N LEU A 94 9.61 -5.77 0.25
CA LEU A 94 8.72 -4.90 -0.52
C LEU A 94 7.60 -4.38 0.39
N CYS A 95 7.50 -3.05 0.48
CA CYS A 95 6.47 -2.39 1.27
C CYS A 95 5.37 -1.89 0.33
N GLU A 96 4.12 -2.24 0.62
CA GLU A 96 2.95 -1.76 -0.09
C GLU A 96 2.27 -0.64 0.70
N GLY A 97 1.98 0.48 0.02
CA GLY A 97 1.15 1.56 0.56
C GLY A 97 -0.34 1.23 0.53
N ALA A 98 -1.14 2.14 1.05
CA ALA A 98 -2.59 2.06 0.99
C ALA A 98 -3.20 3.44 0.70
N GLY A 99 -4.18 3.48 -0.19
CA GLY A 99 -4.78 4.72 -0.66
C GLY A 99 -3.78 5.59 -1.44
N SER A 100 -3.95 6.90 -1.36
CA SER A 100 -3.04 7.86 -1.99
C SER A 100 -2.04 8.42 -0.96
N PRO A 101 -0.75 8.55 -1.29
CA PRO A 101 0.22 9.18 -0.41
C PRO A 101 0.03 10.71 -0.29
N ALA A 102 -0.85 11.29 -1.10
CA ALA A 102 -1.15 12.72 -1.12
C ALA A 102 -2.55 13.06 -0.54
N GLU A 103 -3.10 12.18 0.29
CA GLU A 103 -4.29 12.51 1.09
C GLU A 103 -3.88 13.49 2.21
N ILE A 104 -3.76 14.78 1.85
CA ILE A 104 -3.21 15.82 2.73
C ILE A 104 -4.00 15.98 4.04
N ASN A 105 -5.28 15.66 4.03
CA ASN A 105 -6.15 15.66 5.21
C ASN A 105 -5.92 14.47 6.15
N LEU A 106 -5.24 13.42 5.70
CA LEU A 106 -4.94 12.20 6.46
C LEU A 106 -3.43 12.01 6.72
N LEU A 107 -2.60 12.91 6.19
CA LEU A 107 -1.15 12.78 6.21
C LEU A 107 -0.60 12.74 7.65
N ASP A 108 -1.20 13.53 8.56
CA ASP A 108 -0.89 13.45 9.99
C ASP A 108 -1.46 12.15 10.57
N GLY A 109 -0.56 11.22 10.87
CA GLY A 109 -0.90 9.88 11.35
C GLY A 109 -1.03 8.83 10.25
N ASP A 110 -0.50 9.07 9.06
CA ASP A 110 -0.34 8.03 8.05
C ASP A 110 0.74 7.03 8.49
N LEU A 111 0.31 5.77 8.71
CA LEU A 111 1.18 4.66 9.15
C LEU A 111 1.75 3.84 7.97
N VAL A 112 1.32 4.12 6.74
CA VAL A 112 1.46 3.15 5.64
C VAL A 112 2.34 3.65 4.52
N ASN A 113 2.20 4.95 4.17
CA ASN A 113 2.81 5.50 2.96
C ASN A 113 4.15 6.20 3.24
N LEU A 114 4.31 7.43 2.76
CA LEU A 114 5.57 8.15 2.78
C LEU A 114 6.11 8.51 4.18
N PRO A 115 5.29 8.77 5.21
CA PRO A 115 5.80 8.92 6.57
C PRO A 115 6.56 7.67 7.05
N LEU A 116 6.04 6.47 6.74
CA LEU A 116 6.74 5.22 7.03
C LEU A 116 8.02 5.09 6.20
N ALA A 117 7.95 5.34 4.90
CA ALA A 117 9.11 5.30 4.02
C ALA A 117 10.24 6.21 4.53
N ARG A 118 9.91 7.45 4.93
CA ARG A 118 10.86 8.39 5.51
C ARG A 118 11.47 7.86 6.81
N ALA A 119 10.63 7.41 7.74
CA ALA A 119 11.09 6.96 9.06
C ALA A 119 12.01 5.72 8.97
N ALA A 120 11.71 4.82 8.03
CA ALA A 120 12.49 3.59 7.79
C ALA A 120 13.63 3.77 6.77
N GLY A 121 13.83 4.98 6.22
CA GLY A 121 14.86 5.26 5.21
C GLY A 121 14.64 4.52 3.89
N LEU A 122 13.38 4.33 3.47
CA LEU A 122 13.03 3.58 2.26
C LEU A 122 12.84 4.53 1.07
N PRO A 123 13.30 4.15 -0.15
CA PRO A 123 12.86 4.78 -1.37
C PRO A 123 11.41 4.40 -1.66
N ALA A 124 10.62 5.33 -2.20
CA ALA A 124 9.25 5.08 -2.59
C ALA A 124 9.06 5.23 -4.09
N LEU A 125 8.26 4.36 -4.68
CA LEU A 125 7.78 4.46 -6.05
C LEU A 125 6.29 4.79 -6.02
N VAL A 126 5.86 5.78 -6.78
CA VAL A 126 4.44 6.10 -6.94
C VAL A 126 3.93 5.45 -8.21
N VAL A 127 2.93 4.61 -8.06
CA VAL A 127 2.30 3.89 -9.18
C VAL A 127 1.02 4.62 -9.59
N GLY A 128 0.94 5.01 -10.86
CA GLY A 128 -0.23 5.65 -11.44
C GLY A 128 -0.99 4.72 -12.40
N ASP A 129 -2.32 4.67 -12.28
CA ASP A 129 -3.18 3.89 -13.16
C ASP A 129 -3.62 4.75 -14.36
N ILE A 130 -3.10 4.42 -15.57
CA ILE A 130 -3.42 5.17 -16.79
C ILE A 130 -4.80 4.80 -17.36
N ASP A 131 -5.33 3.63 -17.04
CA ASP A 131 -6.62 3.15 -17.56
C ASP A 131 -7.79 4.06 -17.13
N ARG A 132 -7.64 4.75 -16.01
CA ARG A 132 -8.63 5.73 -15.49
C ARG A 132 -8.56 7.10 -16.15
N GLY A 133 -7.51 7.38 -16.91
CA GLY A 133 -7.23 8.70 -17.45
C GLY A 133 -6.61 9.67 -16.43
N GLY A 134 -5.97 10.73 -16.92
CA GLY A 134 -5.39 11.79 -16.08
C GLY A 134 -4.15 11.38 -15.29
N VAL A 135 -3.47 10.29 -15.61
CA VAL A 135 -2.33 9.75 -14.85
C VAL A 135 -1.22 10.76 -14.62
N PHE A 136 -0.85 11.55 -15.62
CA PHE A 136 0.21 12.56 -15.51
C PHE A 136 -0.17 13.67 -14.53
N ALA A 137 -1.42 14.13 -14.56
CA ALA A 137 -1.94 15.10 -13.60
C ALA A 137 -1.96 14.53 -12.18
N SER A 138 -2.37 13.28 -12.03
CA SER A 138 -2.38 12.57 -10.75
C SER A 138 -0.97 12.42 -10.16
N LEU A 139 0.01 11.96 -10.94
CA LEU A 139 1.39 11.79 -10.50
C LEU A 139 2.05 13.14 -10.16
N TYR A 140 1.86 14.14 -11.00
CA TYR A 140 2.34 15.50 -10.73
C TYR A 140 1.70 16.08 -9.47
N GLY A 141 0.39 16.02 -9.35
CA GLY A 141 -0.36 16.53 -8.21
C GLY A 141 0.04 15.83 -6.91
N THR A 142 0.26 14.52 -6.96
CA THR A 142 0.78 13.75 -5.80
C THR A 142 2.07 14.36 -5.28
N VAL A 143 3.08 14.55 -6.14
CA VAL A 143 4.37 15.11 -5.72
C VAL A 143 4.27 16.57 -5.34
N ALA A 144 3.45 17.36 -6.04
CA ALA A 144 3.30 18.79 -5.78
C ALA A 144 2.62 19.10 -4.44
N LEU A 145 1.75 18.21 -3.96
CA LEU A 145 1.03 18.38 -2.68
C LEU A 145 1.84 17.90 -1.46
N LEU A 146 2.90 17.12 -1.68
CA LEU A 146 3.69 16.57 -0.58
C LEU A 146 4.60 17.63 0.04
N PRO A 147 4.77 17.62 1.39
CA PRO A 147 5.86 18.31 2.06
C PRO A 147 7.23 17.87 1.51
N ASP A 148 8.21 18.77 1.55
CA ASP A 148 9.53 18.55 0.92
C ASP A 148 10.25 17.31 1.45
N ASP A 149 10.14 17.03 2.74
CA ASP A 149 10.77 15.89 3.39
C ASP A 149 10.15 14.54 2.98
N LEU A 150 8.85 14.50 2.71
CA LEU A 150 8.17 13.32 2.17
C LEU A 150 8.38 13.19 0.66
N ARG A 151 8.33 14.32 -0.06
CA ARG A 151 8.66 14.37 -1.49
C ARG A 151 10.03 13.77 -1.76
N ALA A 152 11.01 14.06 -0.92
CA ALA A 152 12.37 13.54 -1.04
C ALA A 152 12.47 12.00 -0.95
N THR A 153 11.46 11.30 -0.44
CA THR A 153 11.43 9.83 -0.44
C THR A 153 11.00 9.25 -1.79
N VAL A 154 10.28 10.01 -2.61
CA VAL A 154 9.80 9.56 -3.93
C VAL A 154 10.97 9.51 -4.92
N ARG A 155 11.29 8.31 -5.41
CA ARG A 155 12.43 8.06 -6.30
C ARG A 155 12.04 7.75 -7.74
N GLY A 156 10.77 7.51 -8.01
CA GLY A 156 10.31 7.24 -9.36
C GLY A 156 8.82 7.03 -9.48
N PHE A 157 8.35 7.11 -10.72
CA PHE A 157 7.00 6.76 -11.10
C PHE A 157 6.99 5.44 -11.86
N VAL A 158 5.90 4.70 -11.71
CA VAL A 158 5.54 3.58 -12.57
C VAL A 158 4.13 3.86 -13.11
N ILE A 159 3.98 3.85 -14.42
CA ILE A 159 2.67 3.96 -15.07
C ILE A 159 2.15 2.54 -15.30
N ASN A 160 1.01 2.21 -14.72
CA ASN A 160 0.43 0.87 -14.79
C ASN A 160 -0.81 0.83 -15.69
N ARG A 161 -1.09 -0.36 -16.24
CA ARG A 161 -2.29 -0.70 -17.01
C ARG A 161 -2.41 0.03 -18.35
N LEU A 162 -1.28 0.29 -19.01
CA LEU A 162 -1.31 0.88 -20.35
C LEU A 162 -1.99 -0.07 -21.35
N ARG A 163 -3.02 0.42 -22.03
CA ARG A 163 -3.64 -0.25 -23.16
C ARG A 163 -3.14 0.36 -24.46
N GLY A 164 -2.83 -0.49 -25.43
CA GLY A 164 -2.38 -0.06 -26.75
C GLY A 164 -0.87 0.19 -26.85
N ASP A 165 -0.45 1.03 -27.79
CA ASP A 165 0.94 1.26 -28.14
C ASP A 165 1.62 2.24 -27.15
N PRO A 166 2.70 1.86 -26.47
CA PRO A 166 3.49 2.76 -25.63
C PRO A 166 4.02 4.02 -26.38
N ALA A 167 4.19 3.93 -27.69
CA ALA A 167 4.63 5.06 -28.50
C ALA A 167 3.66 6.27 -28.45
N LEU A 168 2.38 6.02 -28.12
CA LEU A 168 1.37 7.06 -27.95
C LEU A 168 1.65 7.98 -26.74
N LEU A 169 2.48 7.55 -25.79
CA LEU A 169 2.91 8.41 -24.67
C LEU A 169 3.84 9.55 -25.14
N GLY A 170 4.54 9.38 -26.25
CA GLY A 170 5.48 10.37 -26.76
C GLY A 170 6.44 10.87 -25.68
N ASP A 171 6.60 12.17 -25.56
CA ASP A 171 7.48 12.82 -24.57
C ASP A 171 6.82 13.06 -23.20
N ALA A 172 5.61 12.56 -22.97
CA ALA A 172 4.85 12.89 -21.75
C ALA A 172 5.56 12.50 -20.45
N CYS A 173 6.26 11.34 -20.43
CA CYS A 173 7.05 10.92 -19.28
C CYS A 173 8.23 11.86 -19.01
N ALA A 174 8.95 12.27 -20.05
CA ALA A 174 10.06 13.22 -19.96
C ALA A 174 9.56 14.62 -19.55
N ASP A 175 8.39 15.03 -20.02
CA ASP A 175 7.77 16.29 -19.61
C ASP A 175 7.38 16.28 -18.13
N LEU A 176 6.81 15.18 -17.65
CA LEU A 176 6.50 15.01 -16.22
C LEU A 176 7.78 15.09 -15.35
N GLU A 177 8.84 14.41 -15.76
CA GLU A 177 10.12 14.45 -15.05
C GLU A 177 10.69 15.87 -14.98
N ARG A 178 10.69 16.61 -16.10
CA ARG A 178 11.13 18.01 -16.11
C ARG A 178 10.33 18.90 -15.14
N ARG A 179 9.03 18.62 -14.95
CA ARG A 179 8.15 19.42 -14.08
C ARG A 179 8.33 19.15 -12.60
N CYS A 180 8.59 17.91 -12.20
CA CYS A 180 8.60 17.52 -10.78
C CYS A 180 9.92 16.91 -10.30
N GLY A 181 10.88 16.69 -11.19
CA GLY A 181 12.19 16.14 -10.84
C GLY A 181 12.16 14.64 -10.47
N VAL A 182 11.07 13.93 -10.79
CA VAL A 182 10.91 12.51 -10.48
C VAL A 182 10.81 11.71 -11.78
N PRO A 183 11.74 10.76 -12.05
CA PRO A 183 11.77 10.01 -13.28
C PRO A 183 10.64 8.98 -13.38
N THR A 184 10.17 8.73 -14.60
CA THR A 184 9.32 7.55 -14.88
C THR A 184 10.22 6.36 -15.16
N LEU A 185 10.20 5.37 -14.24
CA LEU A 185 11.06 4.18 -14.30
C LEU A 185 10.52 3.10 -15.22
N GLY A 186 9.23 3.10 -15.48
CA GLY A 186 8.64 2.11 -16.36
C GLY A 186 7.16 2.33 -16.62
N VAL A 187 6.72 1.71 -17.71
CA VAL A 187 5.32 1.66 -18.12
C VAL A 187 4.94 0.18 -18.24
N LEU A 188 3.95 -0.25 -17.47
CA LEU A 188 3.47 -1.62 -17.47
C LEU A 188 2.22 -1.74 -18.34
N PRO A 189 2.16 -2.72 -19.23
CA PRO A 189 0.97 -2.95 -20.04
C PRO A 189 -0.17 -3.45 -19.17
N HIS A 190 -1.39 -3.31 -19.69
CA HIS A 190 -2.55 -3.97 -19.13
C HIS A 190 -2.38 -5.50 -19.30
N LEU A 191 -2.15 -6.17 -18.20
CA LEU A 191 -2.13 -7.63 -18.15
C LEU A 191 -3.59 -8.09 -18.13
N GLY A 192 -4.08 -8.77 -19.13
CA GLY A 192 -5.46 -9.26 -19.20
C GLY A 192 -5.97 -9.91 -17.89
N VAL A 193 -6.54 -11.11 -17.96
CA VAL A 193 -6.91 -11.86 -16.75
C VAL A 193 -5.62 -12.40 -16.13
N VAL A 194 -5.30 -11.96 -14.94
CA VAL A 194 -4.25 -12.55 -14.12
C VAL A 194 -4.94 -13.50 -13.17
N ASP A 195 -4.58 -14.78 -13.23
CA ASP A 195 -5.14 -15.84 -12.37
C ASP A 195 -4.50 -15.75 -10.95
N ILE A 196 -4.81 -14.65 -10.28
CA ILE A 196 -4.45 -14.40 -8.87
C ILE A 196 -5.76 -14.12 -8.15
N ASP A 197 -5.95 -14.74 -6.99
CA ASP A 197 -7.09 -14.47 -6.13
C ASP A 197 -7.23 -12.98 -5.88
N ASN A 198 -8.45 -12.45 -6.08
CA ASN A 198 -8.71 -11.04 -5.81
C ASN A 198 -8.49 -10.74 -4.33
N GLU A 199 -7.66 -9.75 -4.06
CA GLU A 199 -7.28 -9.35 -2.71
C GLU A 199 -8.46 -8.81 -1.90
N ASP A 200 -9.44 -8.17 -2.57
CA ASP A 200 -10.57 -7.50 -1.94
C ASP A 200 -11.87 -8.25 -2.12
N SER A 201 -12.55 -8.49 -1.01
CA SER A 201 -13.81 -9.21 -0.89
C SER A 201 -15.01 -8.64 -1.64
N LEU A 202 -14.89 -7.46 -2.24
CA LEU A 202 -15.94 -6.89 -3.12
C LEU A 202 -16.25 -7.77 -4.35
N ALA A 203 -15.40 -8.75 -4.65
CA ALA A 203 -15.64 -9.72 -5.72
C ALA A 203 -16.54 -10.91 -5.29
N LEU A 204 -16.69 -11.15 -3.98
CA LEU A 204 -17.51 -12.27 -3.47
C LEU A 204 -19.01 -12.02 -3.58
N ASP A 205 -19.43 -10.76 -3.74
CA ASP A 205 -20.85 -10.37 -3.88
C ASP A 205 -21.37 -10.44 -5.33
N ARG A 206 -20.55 -10.89 -6.28
CA ARG A 206 -21.01 -11.12 -7.66
C ARG A 206 -21.43 -12.58 -7.79
N PRO A 207 -22.74 -12.88 -8.07
CA PRO A 207 -23.13 -14.22 -8.38
C PRO A 207 -22.36 -14.70 -9.63
N PRO A 208 -22.00 -15.99 -9.70
CA PRO A 208 -21.37 -16.54 -10.89
C PRO A 208 -22.27 -16.32 -12.10
N ALA A 209 -21.68 -15.87 -13.20
CA ALA A 209 -22.37 -15.62 -14.47
C ALA A 209 -22.84 -16.92 -15.11
#